data_c27baa38b0c4e87c5d9185b33a9e35df
#
_entry.id   c27baa38b0c4e87c5d9185b33a9e35df
#
_cell.length_a   1.000
_cell.length_b   1.000
_cell.length_c   1.000
_cell.angle_alpha   90.00
_cell.angle_beta   90.00
_cell.angle_gamma   90.00
#
_symmetry.space_group_name_H-M   'P 1'
#
loop_
_entity.id
_entity.type
_entity.pdbx_description
1 polymer ?
#
loop_
_entity_poly.entity_id
_entity_poly.type
_entity_poly.pdbx_seq_one_letter_code
_entity_poly.pdbx_strand_id
1 'polypeptide(L)'
;AVENLWNILEKKNEIYLSKYSGWYSVSDEAFYSENEIEDKDNVKVNKLSGSKVEWVEEESFFFKLSKWEKKLLEYYDKNPEFIRPESRRNEVISFVKGGLKDLSVSRKSITWGINVPSQKDHIIYVWLDALTNYLSALDYPNIDTDKYKNFWPASVHIIGKDILRFHAVYWPAFLLAANLPLPKTIYGHGWILSNEEKMSKSKGNILDPLEIIDKYGLDPLRFYLLKEVSFGNDGNISKEKLENCINSDLANNYGNLCQRVISFNEKNLNLEIPKNIKFNNEDLNLSLIHI
;
A
#
# COMPACT_ATOMS: atom_id res chain seq x y z
N ALA A 1 -10.52 -8.70 -17.73
CA ALA A 1 -9.38 -7.79 -17.48
C ALA A 1 -8.08 -8.60 -17.39
N VAL A 2 -7.93 -9.46 -16.40
CA VAL A 2 -6.70 -10.23 -16.13
C VAL A 2 -6.25 -11.05 -17.33
N GLU A 3 -7.13 -11.86 -17.91
CA GLU A 3 -6.85 -12.64 -19.12
C GLU A 3 -6.44 -11.77 -20.31
N ASN A 4 -7.03 -10.59 -20.45
CA ASN A 4 -6.64 -9.65 -21.49
C ASN A 4 -5.21 -9.13 -21.29
N LEU A 5 -4.87 -8.73 -20.06
CA LEU A 5 -3.51 -8.31 -19.72
C LEU A 5 -2.51 -9.45 -19.97
N TRP A 6 -2.81 -10.66 -19.53
CA TRP A 6 -2.01 -11.85 -19.79
C TRP A 6 -1.75 -12.06 -21.28
N ASN A 7 -2.81 -12.06 -22.09
CA ASN A 7 -2.73 -12.26 -23.54
C ASN A 7 -1.84 -11.19 -24.22
N ILE A 8 -1.91 -9.95 -23.76
CA ILE A 8 -1.04 -8.88 -24.27
C ILE A 8 0.43 -9.18 -23.94
N LEU A 9 0.73 -9.54 -22.68
CA LEU A 9 2.08 -9.85 -22.23
C LEU A 9 2.66 -11.08 -22.94
N GLU A 10 1.87 -12.14 -23.08
CA GLU A 10 2.26 -13.37 -23.77
C GLU A 10 2.51 -13.10 -25.27
N LYS A 11 1.59 -12.40 -25.94
CA LYS A 11 1.73 -12.01 -27.36
C LYS A 11 2.96 -11.15 -27.64
N LYS A 12 3.37 -10.34 -26.67
CA LYS A 12 4.60 -9.53 -26.75
C LYS A 12 5.86 -10.29 -26.32
N ASN A 13 5.73 -11.60 -26.03
CA ASN A 13 6.83 -12.43 -25.55
C ASN A 13 7.49 -11.89 -24.28
N GLU A 14 6.70 -11.27 -23.40
CA GLU A 14 7.11 -10.83 -22.06
C GLU A 14 6.87 -11.94 -21.00
N ILE A 15 6.09 -12.97 -21.34
CA ILE A 15 5.85 -14.17 -20.53
C ILE A 15 6.36 -15.38 -21.30
N TYR A 16 7.02 -16.30 -20.60
CA TYR A 16 7.51 -17.58 -21.16
C TYR A 16 7.36 -18.71 -20.15
N LEU A 17 7.19 -19.95 -20.66
CA LEU A 17 7.11 -21.13 -19.82
C LEU A 17 8.52 -21.63 -19.47
N SER A 18 8.76 -21.97 -18.21
CA SER A 18 10.02 -22.56 -17.74
C SER A 18 9.77 -23.45 -16.52
N LYS A 19 10.76 -24.23 -16.14
CA LYS A 19 10.76 -24.97 -14.89
C LYS A 19 11.40 -24.12 -13.80
N TYR A 20 10.75 -24.08 -12.66
CA TYR A 20 11.28 -23.45 -11.45
C TYR A 20 11.54 -24.53 -10.40
N SER A 21 12.73 -24.47 -9.82
CA SER A 21 13.05 -25.26 -8.64
C SER A 21 13.48 -24.32 -7.53
N GLY A 22 12.94 -24.53 -6.34
CA GLY A 22 13.25 -23.65 -5.20
C GLY A 22 12.54 -24.07 -3.92
N TRP A 23 12.92 -23.44 -2.83
CA TRP A 23 12.28 -23.63 -1.53
C TRP A 23 10.95 -22.88 -1.49
N TYR A 24 9.86 -23.60 -1.37
CA TYR A 24 8.50 -23.07 -1.36
C TYR A 24 7.85 -23.24 0.01
N SER A 25 7.23 -22.20 0.53
CA SER A 25 6.37 -22.27 1.69
C SER A 25 4.90 -22.24 1.25
N VAL A 26 4.17 -23.27 1.60
CA VAL A 26 2.72 -23.36 1.33
C VAL A 26 1.94 -22.33 2.15
N SER A 27 2.37 -22.07 3.40
CA SER A 27 1.68 -21.10 4.28
C SER A 27 1.89 -19.64 3.89
N ASP A 28 3.05 -19.34 3.29
CA ASP A 28 3.38 -17.98 2.86
C ASP A 28 3.06 -17.77 1.37
N GLU A 29 2.70 -18.85 0.67
CA GLU A 29 2.51 -18.90 -0.80
C GLU A 29 3.67 -18.26 -1.59
N ALA A 30 4.91 -18.45 -1.09
CA ALA A 30 6.09 -17.78 -1.58
C ALA A 30 7.28 -18.72 -1.77
N PHE A 31 8.11 -18.40 -2.76
CA PHE A 31 9.41 -19.03 -2.95
C PHE A 31 10.51 -18.21 -2.27
N TYR A 32 11.47 -18.91 -1.71
CA TYR A 32 12.61 -18.34 -0.99
C TYR A 32 13.94 -18.78 -1.58
N SER A 33 14.92 -17.90 -1.54
CA SER A 33 16.32 -18.22 -1.88
C SER A 33 16.98 -18.97 -0.71
N GLU A 34 18.07 -19.68 -0.98
CA GLU A 34 18.82 -20.39 0.06
C GLU A 34 19.28 -19.48 1.21
N ASN A 35 19.56 -18.21 0.92
CA ASN A 35 19.98 -17.23 1.93
C ASN A 35 18.85 -16.82 2.91
N GLU A 36 17.59 -17.06 2.53
CA GLU A 36 16.41 -16.75 3.33
C GLU A 36 15.92 -17.95 4.17
N ILE A 37 16.64 -19.05 4.11
CA ILE A 37 16.27 -20.32 4.76
C ILE A 37 17.29 -20.65 5.84
N GLU A 38 16.80 -21.26 6.91
CA GLU A 38 17.61 -21.85 7.98
C GLU A 38 17.07 -23.24 8.35
N ASP A 39 17.95 -24.08 8.94
CA ASP A 39 17.58 -25.36 9.50
C ASP A 39 17.21 -25.18 10.97
N LYS A 40 15.95 -25.50 11.31
CA LYS A 40 15.44 -25.50 12.69
C LYS A 40 14.79 -26.85 13.00
N ASP A 41 15.30 -27.54 14.01
CA ASP A 41 14.82 -28.86 14.44
C ASP A 41 14.73 -29.88 13.29
N ASN A 42 15.75 -29.93 12.42
CA ASN A 42 15.79 -30.75 11.19
C ASN A 42 14.72 -30.44 10.15
N VAL A 43 14.09 -29.27 10.22
CA VAL A 43 13.14 -28.78 9.23
C VAL A 43 13.67 -27.47 8.66
N LYS A 44 13.62 -27.33 7.32
CA LYS A 44 13.96 -26.07 6.68
C LYS A 44 12.80 -25.10 6.83
N VAL A 45 13.11 -23.89 7.32
CA VAL A 45 12.12 -22.82 7.56
C VAL A 45 12.64 -21.51 7.00
N ASN A 46 11.71 -20.61 6.66
CA ASN A 46 12.09 -19.24 6.32
C ASN A 46 12.52 -18.47 7.57
N LYS A 47 13.62 -17.74 7.48
CA LYS A 47 14.20 -16.98 8.60
C LYS A 47 13.29 -15.89 9.18
N LEU A 48 12.44 -15.29 8.36
CA LEU A 48 11.60 -14.18 8.77
C LEU A 48 10.23 -14.62 9.27
N SER A 49 9.57 -15.53 8.53
CA SER A 49 8.22 -15.99 8.88
C SER A 49 8.22 -17.20 9.81
N GLY A 50 9.32 -17.97 9.84
CA GLY A 50 9.40 -19.26 10.53
C GLY A 50 8.60 -20.37 9.83
N SER A 51 8.06 -20.11 8.66
CA SER A 51 7.22 -21.04 7.90
C SER A 51 8.06 -22.18 7.32
N LYS A 52 7.53 -23.41 7.39
CA LYS A 52 8.16 -24.58 6.78
C LYS A 52 8.28 -24.37 5.28
N VAL A 53 9.45 -24.73 4.73
CA VAL A 53 9.71 -24.72 3.30
C VAL A 53 10.07 -26.13 2.80
N GLU A 54 9.64 -26.44 1.59
CA GLU A 54 9.93 -27.68 0.91
C GLU A 54 10.55 -27.38 -0.45
N TRP A 55 11.47 -28.25 -0.90
CA TRP A 55 12.03 -28.13 -2.25
C TRP A 55 11.01 -28.58 -3.26
N VAL A 56 10.57 -27.67 -4.11
CA VAL A 56 9.58 -27.92 -5.14
C VAL A 56 10.20 -27.65 -6.51
N GLU A 57 9.94 -28.54 -7.45
CA GLU A 57 10.22 -28.33 -8.86
C GLU A 57 8.88 -28.28 -9.60
N GLU A 58 8.54 -27.10 -10.10
CA GLU A 58 7.26 -26.86 -10.77
C GLU A 58 7.47 -26.14 -12.09
N GLU A 59 6.68 -26.51 -13.09
CA GLU A 59 6.58 -25.76 -14.32
C GLU A 59 5.75 -24.49 -14.07
N SER A 60 6.25 -23.35 -14.49
CA SER A 60 5.60 -22.07 -14.28
C SER A 60 5.83 -21.14 -15.46
N PHE A 61 4.90 -20.25 -15.70
CA PHE A 61 5.11 -19.10 -16.56
C PHE A 61 5.89 -18.02 -15.82
N PHE A 62 6.86 -17.43 -16.51
CA PHE A 62 7.71 -16.34 -15.98
C PHE A 62 7.51 -15.07 -16.79
N PHE A 63 7.29 -13.97 -16.07
CA PHE A 63 7.39 -12.63 -16.65
C PHE A 63 8.85 -12.18 -16.64
N LYS A 64 9.32 -11.66 -17.77
CA LYS A 64 10.72 -11.19 -17.97
C LYS A 64 11.00 -9.90 -17.20
N LEU A 65 10.85 -9.94 -15.88
CA LEU A 65 10.99 -8.76 -15.01
C LEU A 65 12.42 -8.17 -15.09
N SER A 66 13.43 -9.02 -15.19
CA SER A 66 14.85 -8.61 -15.29
C SER A 66 15.10 -7.66 -16.47
N LYS A 67 14.40 -7.83 -17.58
CA LYS A 67 14.44 -6.97 -18.76
C LYS A 67 14.04 -5.53 -18.47
N TRP A 68 13.20 -5.33 -17.44
CA TRP A 68 12.61 -4.02 -17.12
C TRP A 68 13.41 -3.21 -16.10
N GLU A 69 14.44 -3.77 -15.50
CA GLU A 69 15.27 -3.14 -14.46
C GLU A 69 15.74 -1.73 -14.87
N LYS A 70 16.45 -1.63 -16.01
CA LYS A 70 16.97 -0.35 -16.49
C LYS A 70 15.88 0.68 -16.75
N LYS A 71 14.77 0.25 -17.38
CA LYS A 71 13.65 1.16 -17.68
C LYS A 71 12.93 1.64 -16.41
N LEU A 72 12.81 0.80 -15.40
CA LEU A 72 12.25 1.18 -14.10
C LEU A 72 13.13 2.22 -13.41
N LEU A 73 14.46 2.00 -13.37
CA LEU A 73 15.40 2.96 -12.78
C LEU A 73 15.38 4.30 -13.51
N GLU A 74 15.38 4.30 -14.83
CA GLU A 74 15.27 5.52 -15.65
C GLU A 74 13.93 6.24 -15.40
N TYR A 75 12.85 5.49 -15.21
CA TYR A 75 11.54 6.06 -14.91
C TYR A 75 11.50 6.70 -13.52
N TYR A 76 12.07 6.06 -12.50
CA TYR A 76 12.13 6.61 -11.14
C TYR A 76 13.01 7.86 -11.05
N ASP A 77 14.08 7.92 -11.84
CA ASP A 77 14.96 9.09 -11.91
C ASP A 77 14.24 10.30 -12.53
N LYS A 78 13.53 10.07 -13.64
CA LYS A 78 12.73 11.11 -14.33
C LYS A 78 11.48 11.54 -13.57
N ASN A 79 10.96 10.70 -12.67
CA ASN A 79 9.73 10.92 -11.93
C ASN A 79 9.96 10.73 -10.42
N PRO A 80 10.65 11.66 -9.74
CA PRO A 80 11.01 11.52 -8.32
C PRO A 80 9.77 11.38 -7.40
N GLU A 81 8.62 11.89 -7.81
CA GLU A 81 7.35 11.83 -7.08
C GLU A 81 6.58 10.51 -7.28
N PHE A 82 7.06 9.63 -8.15
CA PHE A 82 6.38 8.37 -8.44
C PHE A 82 6.30 7.44 -7.24
N ILE A 83 7.32 7.43 -6.38
CA ILE A 83 7.35 6.61 -5.15
C ILE A 83 7.53 7.52 -3.95
N ARG A 84 6.60 7.42 -3.01
CA ARG A 84 6.57 8.23 -1.79
C ARG A 84 6.33 7.36 -0.54
N PRO A 85 6.78 7.79 0.63
CA PRO A 85 7.75 8.86 0.88
C PRO A 85 9.16 8.51 0.37
N GLU A 86 10.10 9.44 0.47
CA GLU A 86 11.47 9.29 -0.05
C GLU A 86 12.19 8.04 0.49
N SER A 87 11.97 7.71 1.76
CA SER A 87 12.52 6.49 2.36
C SER A 87 12.10 5.23 1.60
N ARG A 88 10.84 5.17 1.14
CA ARG A 88 10.32 4.05 0.35
C ARG A 88 10.85 4.05 -1.07
N ARG A 89 11.04 5.23 -1.65
CA ARG A 89 11.71 5.36 -2.95
C ARG A 89 13.12 4.79 -2.90
N ASN A 90 13.89 5.14 -1.88
CA ASN A 90 15.26 4.68 -1.71
C ASN A 90 15.31 3.15 -1.50
N GLU A 91 14.38 2.58 -0.75
CA GLU A 91 14.22 1.13 -0.58
C GLU A 91 13.99 0.43 -1.93
N VAL A 92 13.05 0.92 -2.72
CA VAL A 92 12.71 0.35 -4.04
C VAL A 92 13.88 0.46 -5.01
N ILE A 93 14.52 1.62 -5.09
CA ILE A 93 15.69 1.83 -5.96
C ILE A 93 16.83 0.88 -5.57
N SER A 94 17.10 0.73 -4.28
CA SER A 94 18.12 -0.21 -3.79
C SER A 94 17.78 -1.65 -4.16
N PHE A 95 16.52 -2.05 -4.00
CA PHE A 95 16.05 -3.38 -4.38
C PHE A 95 16.24 -3.64 -5.89
N VAL A 96 15.83 -2.69 -6.75
CA VAL A 96 15.95 -2.84 -8.21
C VAL A 96 17.42 -2.87 -8.63
N LYS A 97 18.26 -1.99 -8.07
CA LYS A 97 19.73 -1.98 -8.32
C LYS A 97 20.45 -3.25 -7.86
N GLY A 98 19.86 -3.99 -6.92
CA GLY A 98 20.35 -5.29 -6.48
C GLY A 98 20.23 -6.41 -7.52
N GLY A 99 19.57 -6.12 -8.66
CA GLY A 99 19.34 -7.05 -9.76
C GLY A 99 17.95 -7.70 -9.66
N LEU A 100 17.13 -7.52 -10.69
CA LEU A 100 15.82 -8.15 -10.80
C LEU A 100 15.95 -9.54 -11.43
N LYS A 101 15.23 -10.51 -10.87
CA LYS A 101 15.04 -11.85 -11.46
C LYS A 101 13.67 -11.92 -12.12
N ASP A 102 13.54 -12.79 -13.13
CA ASP A 102 12.25 -13.04 -13.77
C ASP A 102 11.26 -13.59 -12.75
N LEU A 103 10.03 -13.11 -12.85
CA LEU A 103 8.99 -13.35 -11.87
C LEU A 103 8.09 -14.50 -12.31
N SER A 104 7.96 -15.54 -11.49
CA SER A 104 6.97 -16.60 -11.70
C SER A 104 5.55 -16.05 -11.53
N VAL A 105 4.73 -16.14 -12.57
CA VAL A 105 3.39 -15.54 -12.67
C VAL A 105 2.27 -16.58 -12.86
N SER A 106 2.55 -17.87 -12.68
CA SER A 106 1.54 -18.92 -12.62
C SER A 106 1.84 -19.99 -11.60
N ARG A 107 0.84 -20.83 -11.27
CA ARG A 107 0.95 -21.97 -10.36
C ARG A 107 0.16 -23.15 -10.92
N LYS A 108 0.71 -24.37 -10.79
CA LYS A 108 -0.01 -25.63 -11.04
C LYS A 108 -0.55 -26.27 -9.77
N SER A 109 0.09 -26.00 -8.65
CA SER A 109 -0.27 -26.55 -7.33
C SER A 109 -1.59 -26.02 -6.78
N ILE A 110 -2.14 -24.95 -7.36
CA ILE A 110 -3.39 -24.30 -6.95
C ILE A 110 -4.48 -24.62 -7.99
N THR A 111 -5.68 -24.99 -7.51
CA THR A 111 -6.82 -25.32 -8.37
C THR A 111 -7.87 -24.22 -8.44
N TRP A 112 -7.79 -23.22 -7.56
CA TRP A 112 -8.71 -22.08 -7.52
C TRP A 112 -8.02 -20.80 -8.03
N GLY A 113 -8.70 -20.06 -8.89
CA GLY A 113 -8.23 -18.79 -9.43
C GLY A 113 -8.55 -18.65 -10.92
N ILE A 114 -7.90 -17.67 -11.57
CA ILE A 114 -8.06 -17.41 -13.00
C ILE A 114 -7.09 -18.31 -13.77
N ASN A 115 -7.62 -19.13 -14.68
CA ASN A 115 -6.78 -19.98 -15.51
C ASN A 115 -5.95 -19.17 -16.49
N VAL A 116 -4.73 -19.65 -16.77
CA VAL A 116 -3.92 -19.14 -17.88
C VAL A 116 -4.64 -19.44 -19.22
N PRO A 117 -4.89 -18.43 -20.06
CA PRO A 117 -5.66 -18.63 -21.30
C PRO A 117 -5.07 -19.66 -22.26
N SER A 118 -3.75 -19.71 -22.36
CA SER A 118 -3.00 -20.62 -23.24
C SER A 118 -2.82 -22.02 -22.65
N GLN A 119 -2.86 -22.19 -21.33
CA GLN A 119 -2.69 -23.47 -20.62
C GLN A 119 -3.55 -23.52 -19.36
N LYS A 120 -4.72 -24.15 -19.46
CA LYS A 120 -5.75 -24.17 -18.41
C LYS A 120 -5.40 -24.98 -17.15
N ASP A 121 -4.31 -25.73 -17.14
CA ASP A 121 -3.76 -26.41 -15.99
C ASP A 121 -2.87 -25.51 -15.12
N HIS A 122 -2.66 -24.26 -15.55
CA HIS A 122 -2.02 -23.21 -14.76
C HIS A 122 -3.04 -22.18 -14.29
N ILE A 123 -2.88 -21.72 -13.05
CA ILE A 123 -3.61 -20.60 -12.46
C ILE A 123 -2.70 -19.38 -12.48
N ILE A 124 -3.24 -18.23 -12.88
CA ILE A 124 -2.51 -16.96 -12.86
C ILE A 124 -2.17 -16.62 -11.41
N TYR A 125 -0.93 -16.21 -11.17
CA TYR A 125 -0.44 -15.86 -9.85
C TYR A 125 -1.18 -14.66 -9.27
N VAL A 126 -1.49 -14.77 -7.97
CA VAL A 126 -2.34 -13.82 -7.25
C VAL A 126 -1.95 -12.35 -7.43
N TRP A 127 -0.68 -12.00 -7.51
CA TRP A 127 -0.28 -10.61 -7.65
C TRP A 127 -0.49 -10.02 -9.04
N LEU A 128 -0.45 -10.80 -10.10
CA LEU A 128 -0.85 -10.32 -11.41
C LEU A 128 -2.37 -10.08 -11.46
N ASP A 129 -3.14 -10.95 -10.85
CA ASP A 129 -4.59 -10.82 -10.69
C ASP A 129 -4.93 -9.61 -9.80
N ALA A 130 -4.40 -9.59 -8.57
CA ALA A 130 -4.69 -8.55 -7.58
C ALA A 130 -4.34 -7.14 -8.07
N LEU A 131 -3.20 -6.95 -8.76
CA LEU A 131 -2.82 -5.66 -9.30
C LEU A 131 -3.68 -5.22 -10.49
N THR A 132 -4.15 -6.17 -11.29
CA THR A 132 -5.05 -5.87 -12.41
C THR A 132 -6.42 -5.36 -11.94
N ASN A 133 -6.79 -5.58 -10.69
CA ASN A 133 -8.03 -5.06 -10.11
C ASN A 133 -8.16 -3.52 -10.23
N TYR A 134 -7.06 -2.77 -10.18
CA TYR A 134 -7.08 -1.32 -10.40
C TYR A 134 -7.58 -0.92 -11.79
N LEU A 135 -7.38 -1.77 -12.78
CA LEU A 135 -7.91 -1.56 -14.14
C LEU A 135 -9.30 -2.19 -14.31
N SER A 136 -9.53 -3.39 -13.75
CA SER A 136 -10.82 -4.08 -13.91
C SER A 136 -11.96 -3.32 -13.25
N ALA A 137 -11.70 -2.64 -12.14
CA ALA A 137 -12.63 -1.73 -11.49
C ALA A 137 -13.04 -0.54 -12.39
N LEU A 138 -12.27 -0.24 -13.42
CA LEU A 138 -12.45 0.85 -14.37
C LEU A 138 -12.89 0.36 -15.77
N ASP A 139 -13.53 -0.81 -15.83
CA ASP A 139 -14.09 -1.43 -17.05
C ASP A 139 -13.05 -1.92 -18.06
N TYR A 140 -11.73 -1.95 -17.72
CA TYR A 140 -10.72 -2.52 -18.59
C TYR A 140 -11.08 -3.98 -18.99
N PRO A 141 -10.95 -4.39 -20.26
CA PRO A 141 -10.13 -3.79 -21.32
C PRO A 141 -10.83 -2.69 -22.14
N ASN A 142 -12.06 -2.27 -21.83
CA ASN A 142 -12.70 -1.15 -22.51
C ASN A 142 -12.17 0.18 -21.97
N ILE A 143 -11.14 0.73 -22.64
CA ILE A 143 -10.49 1.98 -22.26
C ILE A 143 -11.25 3.24 -22.70
N ASP A 144 -12.35 3.08 -23.43
CA ASP A 144 -13.15 4.18 -23.97
C ASP A 144 -14.25 4.65 -23.02
N THR A 145 -14.47 3.96 -21.92
CA THR A 145 -15.46 4.37 -20.90
C THR A 145 -15.06 5.66 -20.20
N ASP A 146 -16.04 6.45 -19.81
CA ASP A 146 -15.81 7.65 -18.98
C ASP A 146 -15.13 7.31 -17.66
N LYS A 147 -15.47 6.15 -17.10
CA LYS A 147 -14.88 5.64 -15.86
C LYS A 147 -13.36 5.42 -16.02
N TYR A 148 -12.92 4.76 -17.08
CA TYR A 148 -11.49 4.59 -17.35
C TYR A 148 -10.81 5.93 -17.61
N LYS A 149 -11.36 6.76 -18.48
CA LYS A 149 -10.76 8.05 -18.86
C LYS A 149 -10.63 9.03 -17.70
N ASN A 150 -11.58 9.01 -16.76
CA ASN A 150 -11.58 9.92 -15.62
C ASN A 150 -10.70 9.44 -14.45
N PHE A 151 -10.54 8.13 -14.26
CA PHE A 151 -9.86 7.57 -13.09
C PHE A 151 -8.53 6.88 -13.39
N TRP A 152 -8.20 6.63 -14.67
CA TRP A 152 -6.89 6.11 -15.04
C TRP A 152 -6.15 7.08 -15.97
N PRO A 153 -4.84 7.36 -15.74
CA PRO A 153 -4.02 6.82 -14.64
C PRO A 153 -4.43 7.37 -13.26
N ALA A 154 -4.40 6.49 -12.26
CA ALA A 154 -4.69 6.85 -10.89
C ALA A 154 -3.76 7.97 -10.40
N SER A 155 -4.30 8.95 -9.66
CA SER A 155 -3.49 10.02 -9.08
C SER A 155 -2.53 9.50 -8.01
N VAL A 156 -2.99 8.53 -7.19
CA VAL A 156 -2.18 7.89 -6.17
C VAL A 156 -2.70 6.49 -5.85
N HIS A 157 -1.78 5.54 -5.66
CA HIS A 157 -2.04 4.28 -4.99
C HIS A 157 -1.52 4.40 -3.56
N ILE A 158 -2.42 4.41 -2.57
CA ILE A 158 -2.06 4.41 -1.15
C ILE A 158 -2.05 2.95 -0.68
N ILE A 159 -0.89 2.47 -0.23
CA ILE A 159 -0.67 1.07 0.09
C ILE A 159 0.15 0.89 1.37
N GLY A 160 0.04 -0.26 2.01
CA GLY A 160 0.94 -0.64 3.10
C GLY A 160 2.37 -0.88 2.59
N LYS A 161 3.35 -0.56 3.40
CA LYS A 161 4.78 -0.74 3.06
C LYS A 161 5.18 -2.18 2.73
N ASP A 162 4.44 -3.16 3.26
CA ASP A 162 4.66 -4.59 3.06
C ASP A 162 4.40 -5.04 1.61
N ILE A 163 3.51 -4.34 0.89
CA ILE A 163 3.19 -4.63 -0.50
C ILE A 163 3.83 -3.63 -1.48
N LEU A 164 4.81 -2.85 -1.01
CA LEU A 164 5.46 -1.80 -1.80
C LEU A 164 6.11 -2.34 -3.07
N ARG A 165 6.83 -3.47 -2.99
CA ARG A 165 7.54 -4.04 -4.15
C ARG A 165 6.59 -4.46 -5.26
N PHE A 166 5.44 -4.99 -4.91
CA PHE A 166 4.43 -5.38 -5.89
C PHE A 166 3.89 -4.17 -6.67
N HIS A 167 3.64 -3.06 -5.98
CA HIS A 167 3.06 -1.85 -6.58
C HIS A 167 4.11 -0.95 -7.24
N ALA A 168 5.33 -0.90 -6.71
CA ALA A 168 6.35 0.00 -7.21
C ALA A 168 7.30 -0.66 -8.24
N VAL A 169 7.39 -1.99 -8.31
CA VAL A 169 8.26 -2.71 -9.24
C VAL A 169 7.46 -3.57 -10.21
N TYR A 170 6.67 -4.54 -9.71
CA TYR A 170 5.98 -5.51 -10.57
C TYR A 170 4.87 -4.84 -11.38
N TRP A 171 4.02 -4.05 -10.73
CA TRP A 171 2.92 -3.38 -11.39
C TRP A 171 3.37 -2.43 -12.51
N PRO A 172 4.33 -1.50 -12.29
CA PRO A 172 4.85 -0.68 -13.36
C PRO A 172 5.48 -1.48 -14.50
N ALA A 173 6.17 -2.58 -14.20
CA ALA A 173 6.75 -3.44 -15.23
C ALA A 173 5.67 -4.10 -16.10
N PHE A 174 4.58 -4.63 -15.49
CA PHE A 174 3.45 -5.18 -16.25
C PHE A 174 2.78 -4.12 -17.13
N LEU A 175 2.53 -2.95 -16.59
CA LEU A 175 1.91 -1.84 -17.33
C LEU A 175 2.78 -1.37 -18.49
N LEU A 176 4.07 -1.16 -18.27
CA LEU A 176 5.02 -0.78 -19.32
C LEU A 176 5.10 -1.85 -20.40
N ALA A 177 5.16 -3.11 -20.02
CA ALA A 177 5.17 -4.24 -20.94
C ALA A 177 3.88 -4.30 -21.79
N ALA A 178 2.74 -4.00 -21.17
CA ALA A 178 1.46 -3.94 -21.86
C ALA A 178 1.21 -2.65 -22.66
N ASN A 179 2.11 -1.64 -22.60
CA ASN A 179 1.95 -0.28 -23.14
C ASN A 179 0.75 0.44 -22.50
N LEU A 180 0.52 0.24 -21.22
CA LEU A 180 -0.52 0.94 -20.45
C LEU A 180 0.10 2.09 -19.62
N PRO A 181 -0.64 3.17 -19.38
CA PRO A 181 -0.17 4.27 -18.54
C PRO A 181 0.09 3.81 -17.11
N LEU A 182 1.11 4.39 -16.47
CA LEU A 182 1.41 4.15 -15.06
C LEU A 182 0.57 5.06 -14.16
N PRO A 183 0.27 4.67 -12.90
CA PRO A 183 -0.26 5.59 -11.90
C PRO A 183 0.73 6.74 -11.67
N LYS A 184 0.25 7.90 -11.22
CA LYS A 184 1.12 9.07 -11.04
C LYS A 184 2.02 8.94 -9.80
N THR A 185 1.49 8.37 -8.71
CA THR A 185 2.23 8.20 -7.46
C THR A 185 1.84 6.89 -6.77
N ILE A 186 2.81 6.24 -6.16
CA ILE A 186 2.64 5.11 -5.24
C ILE A 186 3.12 5.58 -3.87
N TYR A 187 2.21 5.62 -2.90
CA TYR A 187 2.50 6.05 -1.54
C TYR A 187 2.45 4.86 -0.58
N GLY A 188 3.63 4.46 -0.07
CA GLY A 188 3.76 3.39 0.90
C GLY A 188 3.68 3.92 2.33
N HIS A 189 2.56 3.70 3.02
CA HIS A 189 2.40 4.07 4.43
C HIS A 189 2.94 3.00 5.37
N GLY A 190 3.24 3.41 6.61
CA GLY A 190 3.68 2.52 7.68
C GLY A 190 2.56 1.65 8.25
N TRP A 191 2.92 0.78 9.18
CA TRP A 191 1.96 -0.05 9.91
C TRP A 191 1.37 0.68 11.10
N ILE A 192 0.16 0.29 11.47
CA ILE A 192 -0.42 0.61 12.77
C ILE A 192 -0.07 -0.54 13.71
N LEU A 193 0.73 -0.21 14.73
CA LEU A 193 1.20 -1.14 15.76
C LEU A 193 0.32 -1.01 17.01
N SER A 194 0.17 -2.07 17.76
CA SER A 194 -0.42 -2.07 19.09
C SER A 194 0.65 -2.49 20.10
N ASN A 195 0.98 -1.61 21.04
CA ASN A 195 2.05 -1.83 22.01
C ASN A 195 3.40 -2.21 21.35
N GLU A 196 3.78 -1.45 20.31
CA GLU A 196 5.01 -1.64 19.52
C GLU A 196 5.08 -2.95 18.72
N GLU A 197 4.01 -3.73 18.73
CA GLU A 197 3.92 -4.98 17.97
C GLU A 197 2.92 -4.89 16.81
N LYS A 198 3.20 -5.62 15.73
CA LYS A 198 2.25 -5.78 14.62
C LYS A 198 0.97 -6.45 15.14
N MET A 199 -0.17 -5.85 14.84
CA MET A 199 -1.47 -6.43 15.20
C MET A 199 -1.68 -7.77 14.49
N SER A 200 -2.10 -8.78 15.26
CA SER A 200 -2.36 -10.12 14.76
C SER A 200 -3.51 -10.77 15.54
N LYS A 201 -4.39 -11.47 14.83
CA LYS A 201 -5.48 -12.23 15.45
C LYS A 201 -4.96 -13.28 16.44
N SER A 202 -3.85 -13.93 16.10
CA SER A 202 -3.23 -14.95 16.95
C SER A 202 -2.65 -14.40 18.25
N LYS A 203 -2.27 -13.12 18.28
CA LYS A 203 -1.75 -12.44 19.49
C LYS A 203 -2.83 -11.78 20.31
N GLY A 204 -4.07 -11.66 19.83
CA GLY A 204 -5.17 -11.00 20.52
C GLY A 204 -4.95 -9.50 20.78
N ASN A 205 -4.01 -8.85 20.06
CA ASN A 205 -3.65 -7.44 20.23
C ASN A 205 -4.30 -6.52 19.20
N ILE A 206 -5.37 -6.99 18.54
CA ILE A 206 -6.11 -6.20 17.57
C ILE A 206 -7.00 -5.20 18.31
N LEU A 207 -6.90 -3.94 17.93
CA LEU A 207 -7.84 -2.89 18.32
C LEU A 207 -8.92 -2.80 17.24
N ASP A 208 -10.13 -3.28 17.58
CA ASP A 208 -11.27 -3.20 16.65
C ASP A 208 -11.76 -1.75 16.54
N PRO A 209 -11.69 -1.14 15.35
CA PRO A 209 -12.13 0.24 15.16
C PRO A 209 -13.64 0.42 15.43
N LEU A 210 -14.47 -0.62 15.23
CA LEU A 210 -15.91 -0.53 15.49
C LEU A 210 -16.21 -0.43 16.98
N GLU A 211 -15.54 -1.24 17.81
CA GLU A 211 -15.67 -1.15 19.26
C GLU A 211 -15.21 0.21 19.80
N ILE A 212 -14.15 0.77 19.20
CA ILE A 212 -13.65 2.10 19.55
C ILE A 212 -14.67 3.17 19.16
N ILE A 213 -15.26 3.07 17.98
CA ILE A 213 -16.28 4.02 17.49
C ILE A 213 -17.51 3.97 18.38
N ASP A 214 -17.98 2.78 18.75
CA ASP A 214 -19.15 2.61 19.62
C ASP A 214 -18.92 3.25 20.99
N LYS A 215 -17.70 3.17 21.52
CA LYS A 215 -17.37 3.69 22.84
C LYS A 215 -17.04 5.19 22.88
N TYR A 216 -16.28 5.68 21.91
CA TYR A 216 -15.71 7.02 21.94
C TYR A 216 -16.23 7.95 20.82
N GLY A 217 -16.91 7.39 19.82
CA GLY A 217 -17.34 8.09 18.62
C GLY A 217 -16.35 8.03 17.47
N LEU A 218 -16.83 8.32 16.27
CA LEU A 218 -16.05 8.28 15.05
C LEU A 218 -14.98 9.40 14.96
N ASP A 219 -15.36 10.63 15.29
CA ASP A 219 -14.49 11.79 15.15
C ASP A 219 -13.26 11.74 16.07
N PRO A 220 -13.36 11.34 17.35
CA PRO A 220 -12.21 11.12 18.21
C PRO A 220 -11.22 10.09 17.64
N LEU A 221 -11.72 8.98 17.11
CA LEU A 221 -10.85 7.95 16.50
C LEU A 221 -10.12 8.51 15.27
N ARG A 222 -10.84 9.19 14.36
CA ARG A 222 -10.24 9.80 13.17
C ARG A 222 -9.20 10.85 13.53
N PHE A 223 -9.51 11.72 14.47
CA PHE A 223 -8.57 12.74 14.94
C PHE A 223 -7.31 12.10 15.53
N TYR A 224 -7.47 11.10 16.39
CA TYR A 224 -6.35 10.37 17.01
C TYR A 224 -5.43 9.72 15.97
N LEU A 225 -5.99 8.98 15.00
CA LEU A 225 -5.21 8.33 13.95
C LEU A 225 -4.45 9.33 13.07
N LEU A 226 -5.05 10.47 12.76
CA LEU A 226 -4.41 11.50 11.94
C LEU A 226 -3.35 12.29 12.70
N LYS A 227 -3.51 12.45 14.02
CA LYS A 227 -2.57 13.19 14.86
C LYS A 227 -1.38 12.33 15.30
N GLU A 228 -1.67 11.13 15.84
CA GLU A 228 -0.65 10.31 16.51
C GLU A 228 0.23 9.54 15.51
N VAL A 229 -0.32 9.21 14.36
CA VAL A 229 0.41 8.46 13.33
C VAL A 229 0.93 9.43 12.27
N SER A 230 2.21 9.72 12.31
CA SER A 230 2.86 10.50 11.24
C SER A 230 2.73 9.79 9.91
N PHE A 231 2.14 10.46 8.91
CA PHE A 231 1.87 9.86 7.61
C PHE A 231 3.14 9.31 6.95
N GLY A 232 3.13 8.04 6.59
CA GLY A 232 4.26 7.31 5.99
C GLY A 232 5.11 6.52 6.98
N ASN A 233 5.04 6.80 8.28
CA ASN A 233 5.74 6.08 9.33
C ASN A 233 4.85 5.05 10.02
N ASP A 234 5.48 4.14 10.78
CA ASP A 234 4.74 3.26 11.68
C ASP A 234 4.16 4.08 12.83
N GLY A 235 2.91 3.80 13.19
CA GLY A 235 2.24 4.43 14.32
C GLY A 235 1.93 3.42 15.40
N ASN A 236 2.30 3.73 16.64
CA ASN A 236 1.98 2.89 17.80
C ASN A 236 0.76 3.43 18.51
N ILE A 237 -0.37 2.73 18.41
CA ILE A 237 -1.63 3.13 19.02
C ILE A 237 -1.91 2.31 20.29
N SER A 238 -2.57 2.97 21.24
CA SER A 238 -3.08 2.32 22.44
C SER A 238 -4.36 3.01 22.93
N LYS A 239 -5.15 2.30 23.70
CA LYS A 239 -6.38 2.84 24.32
C LYS A 239 -6.07 4.04 25.23
N GLU A 240 -4.99 3.96 26.01
CA GLU A 240 -4.57 5.03 26.91
C GLU A 240 -4.21 6.31 26.13
N LYS A 241 -3.43 6.18 25.05
CA LYS A 241 -3.10 7.30 24.18
C LYS A 241 -4.35 7.92 23.53
N LEU A 242 -5.31 7.10 23.12
CA LEU A 242 -6.58 7.58 22.58
C LEU A 242 -7.36 8.37 23.64
N GLU A 243 -7.52 7.85 24.87
CA GLU A 243 -8.20 8.54 25.97
C GLU A 243 -7.50 9.86 26.34
N ASN A 244 -6.16 9.87 26.37
CA ASN A 244 -5.39 11.08 26.60
C ASN A 244 -5.57 12.10 25.46
N CYS A 245 -5.59 11.68 24.22
CA CYS A 245 -5.84 12.54 23.07
C CYS A 245 -7.23 13.18 23.13
N ILE A 246 -8.26 12.41 23.48
CA ILE A 246 -9.63 12.91 23.64
C ILE A 246 -9.68 13.97 24.76
N ASN A 247 -9.12 13.69 25.90
CA ASN A 247 -9.19 14.59 27.04
C ASN A 247 -8.31 15.85 26.86
N SER A 248 -7.08 15.67 26.42
CA SER A 248 -6.11 16.80 26.30
C SER A 248 -6.35 17.63 25.06
N ASP A 249 -6.43 16.98 23.87
CA ASP A 249 -6.44 17.71 22.62
C ASP A 249 -7.84 18.17 22.21
N LEU A 250 -8.83 17.28 22.32
CA LEU A 250 -10.20 17.63 21.92
C LEU A 250 -10.93 18.39 23.02
N ALA A 251 -10.97 17.87 24.26
CA ALA A 251 -11.71 18.52 25.33
C ALA A 251 -10.99 19.76 25.88
N ASN A 252 -9.76 19.60 26.39
CA ASN A 252 -9.08 20.69 27.08
C ASN A 252 -8.49 21.74 26.13
N ASN A 253 -8.00 21.34 24.94
CA ASN A 253 -7.40 22.26 23.99
C ASN A 253 -8.47 22.87 23.08
N TYR A 254 -8.98 22.07 22.15
CA TYR A 254 -9.94 22.54 21.15
C TYR A 254 -11.29 22.96 21.74
N GLY A 255 -11.84 22.17 22.66
CA GLY A 255 -13.09 22.48 23.34
C GLY A 255 -13.01 23.78 24.15
N ASN A 256 -11.94 24.00 24.91
CA ASN A 256 -11.74 25.24 25.63
C ASN A 256 -11.55 26.45 24.67
N LEU A 257 -10.87 26.27 23.54
CA LEU A 257 -10.76 27.34 22.53
C LEU A 257 -12.15 27.71 22.01
N CYS A 258 -12.95 26.73 21.59
CA CYS A 258 -14.31 26.96 21.13
C CYS A 258 -15.16 27.66 22.19
N GLN A 259 -15.12 27.18 23.44
CA GLN A 259 -15.86 27.79 24.54
C GLN A 259 -15.46 29.24 24.78
N ARG A 260 -14.16 29.56 24.78
CA ARG A 260 -13.67 30.92 24.98
C ARG A 260 -14.10 31.84 23.84
N VAL A 261 -14.00 31.40 22.59
CA VAL A 261 -14.42 32.18 21.41
C VAL A 261 -15.93 32.44 21.45
N ILE A 262 -16.74 31.41 21.70
CA ILE A 262 -18.20 31.55 21.78
C ILE A 262 -18.60 32.46 22.94
N SER A 263 -18.04 32.26 24.13
CA SER A 263 -18.35 33.11 25.30
C SER A 263 -17.91 34.56 25.10
N PHE A 264 -16.77 34.78 24.42
CA PHE A 264 -16.35 36.15 24.09
C PHE A 264 -17.30 36.79 23.08
N ASN A 265 -17.73 36.04 22.07
CA ASN A 265 -18.67 36.52 21.06
C ASN A 265 -20.04 36.86 21.69
N GLU A 266 -20.55 35.96 22.54
CA GLU A 266 -21.83 36.20 23.28
C GLU A 266 -21.78 37.49 24.09
N LYS A 267 -20.67 37.69 24.87
CA LYS A 267 -20.55 38.88 25.73
C LYS A 267 -20.35 40.20 24.99
N ASN A 268 -19.64 40.15 23.84
CA ASN A 268 -19.19 41.39 23.21
C ASN A 268 -19.90 41.65 21.85
N LEU A 269 -20.47 40.64 21.20
CA LEU A 269 -21.00 40.71 19.87
C LEU A 269 -22.44 40.17 19.74
N ASN A 270 -23.11 39.83 20.86
CA ASN A 270 -24.44 39.23 20.90
C ASN A 270 -24.60 38.02 19.96
N LEU A 271 -23.59 37.20 19.83
CA LEU A 271 -23.51 36.04 18.93
C LEU A 271 -23.57 36.39 17.43
N GLU A 272 -23.35 37.65 17.10
CA GLU A 272 -23.26 38.08 15.70
C GLU A 272 -21.81 38.09 15.20
N ILE A 273 -21.56 37.51 14.05
CA ILE A 273 -20.23 37.57 13.39
C ILE A 273 -20.21 38.83 12.52
N PRO A 274 -19.25 39.75 12.72
CA PRO A 274 -19.17 40.97 11.90
C PRO A 274 -19.03 40.61 10.40
N LYS A 275 -19.90 41.22 9.56
CA LYS A 275 -19.94 40.92 8.11
C LYS A 275 -18.75 41.47 7.32
N ASN A 276 -18.04 42.48 7.85
CA ASN A 276 -16.95 43.15 7.15
C ASN A 276 -15.69 43.22 8.02
N ILE A 277 -15.05 42.10 8.21
CA ILE A 277 -13.76 42.04 8.93
C ILE A 277 -12.66 42.38 7.93
N LYS A 278 -11.92 43.46 8.18
CA LYS A 278 -10.68 43.78 7.47
C LYS A 278 -9.52 43.28 8.33
N PHE A 279 -8.84 42.27 7.83
CA PHE A 279 -7.58 41.83 8.44
C PHE A 279 -6.45 42.79 8.08
N ASN A 280 -5.68 43.22 9.03
CA ASN A 280 -4.45 43.96 8.80
C ASN A 280 -3.26 43.02 8.65
N ASN A 281 -2.07 43.57 8.36
CA ASN A 281 -0.88 42.74 8.16
C ASN A 281 -0.42 42.04 9.46
N GLU A 282 -0.75 42.58 10.62
CA GLU A 282 -0.42 41.93 11.90
C GLU A 282 -1.32 40.74 12.16
N ASP A 283 -2.61 40.83 11.84
CA ASP A 283 -3.56 39.69 11.91
C ASP A 283 -3.13 38.55 10.99
N LEU A 284 -2.68 38.88 9.78
CA LEU A 284 -2.19 37.90 8.82
C LEU A 284 -0.89 37.24 9.28
N ASN A 285 0.02 38.01 9.88
CA ASN A 285 1.27 37.51 10.45
C ASN A 285 1.01 36.58 11.65
N LEU A 286 0.09 36.90 12.54
CA LEU A 286 -0.31 36.04 13.64
C LEU A 286 -0.93 34.72 13.14
N SER A 287 -1.70 34.74 12.05
CA SER A 287 -2.24 33.54 11.42
C SER A 287 -1.14 32.62 10.88
N LEU A 288 -0.06 33.18 10.32
CA LEU A 288 1.06 32.42 9.75
C LEU A 288 1.97 31.76 10.79
N ILE A 289 2.05 32.32 12.02
CA ILE A 289 2.87 31.75 13.10
C ILE A 289 2.35 30.39 13.60
N HIS A 290 1.05 30.11 13.42
CA HIS A 290 0.40 28.88 13.87
C HIS A 290 0.22 27.82 12.77
N ILE A 291 0.64 28.13 11.55
CA ILE A 291 0.65 27.19 10.41
C ILE A 291 2.05 26.62 10.20
#